data_4cc0f301ca38b390438ba2978934e99b
#
_entry.id   4cc0f301ca38b390438ba2978934e99b
#
_cell.length_a   1.000
_cell.length_b   1.000
_cell.length_c   1.000
_cell.angle_alpha   90.00
_cell.angle_beta   90.00
_cell.angle_gamma   90.00
#
_symmetry.space_group_name_H-M   'P 1'
#
loop_
_entity.id
_entity.type
_entity.pdbx_description
1 polymer ?
#
loop_
_entity_poly.entity_id
_entity_poly.type
_entity_poly.pdbx_seq_one_letter_code
_entity_poly.pdbx_strand_id
1 'polypeptide(L)'
;MKASSIVLSLVVLGGIVYLLFPVIVVVTISFSSATYLNFPPPGFSLQWYLKMLNDPEWLSAFWVTVKVGVLASLLATLVGVPAAFALVRNAIPGKSLLNAIILSALVTPPIVSAIGVFIMYVPLGLVNSLLGLAGAHAVAGIPFVVINTAASLRSADQDLERAAIIHGASPLAAAVRITLPIIAPGIVVGFILSFVHSAHELLIASFVLGGVGKPISVKMWSQVQSTTDPSVTAASSVLIGIAMLTVISVGASRSLAKRRTR
;
A
#
# COMPACT_ATOMS: atom_id res chain seq x y z
N MET A 1 41.04 -0.50 -0.84
CA MET A 1 39.73 -1.13 -1.02
C MET A 1 39.97 -2.52 -1.60
N LYS A 2 39.48 -3.56 -0.95
CA LYS A 2 39.76 -4.93 -1.40
C LYS A 2 38.96 -5.21 -2.70
N ALA A 3 39.52 -5.97 -3.64
CA ALA A 3 38.85 -6.32 -4.91
C ALA A 3 37.41 -6.86 -4.73
N SER A 4 37.15 -7.59 -3.65
CA SER A 4 35.84 -8.08 -3.27
C SER A 4 34.79 -6.95 -3.05
N SER A 5 35.22 -5.79 -2.54
CA SER A 5 34.32 -4.64 -2.34
C SER A 5 33.93 -3.98 -3.68
N ILE A 6 34.84 -3.94 -4.66
CA ILE A 6 34.55 -3.41 -5.98
C ILE A 6 33.58 -4.32 -6.72
N VAL A 7 33.82 -5.64 -6.70
CA VAL A 7 32.93 -6.63 -7.33
C VAL A 7 31.53 -6.56 -6.70
N LEU A 8 31.43 -6.50 -5.37
CA LEU A 8 30.14 -6.34 -4.68
C LEU A 8 29.41 -5.06 -5.11
N SER A 9 30.14 -3.95 -5.18
CA SER A 9 29.54 -2.67 -5.61
C SER A 9 29.04 -2.73 -7.06
N LEU A 10 29.76 -3.38 -7.96
CA LEU A 10 29.33 -3.56 -9.35
C LEU A 10 28.08 -4.45 -9.46
N VAL A 11 28.02 -5.54 -8.69
CA VAL A 11 26.85 -6.43 -8.65
C VAL A 11 25.62 -5.68 -8.10
N VAL A 12 25.79 -4.91 -7.02
CA VAL A 12 24.71 -4.10 -6.44
C VAL A 12 24.22 -3.04 -7.43
N LEU A 13 25.16 -2.31 -8.07
CA LEU A 13 24.82 -1.30 -9.06
C LEU A 13 24.08 -1.92 -10.26
N GLY A 14 24.58 -3.04 -10.79
CA GLY A 14 23.93 -3.78 -11.88
C GLY A 14 22.52 -4.23 -11.50
N GLY A 15 22.32 -4.73 -10.28
CA GLY A 15 21.01 -5.10 -9.75
C GLY A 15 20.06 -3.90 -9.65
N ILE A 16 20.54 -2.75 -9.18
CA ILE A 16 19.75 -1.52 -9.10
C ILE A 16 19.33 -1.06 -10.51
N VAL A 17 20.28 -1.01 -11.46
CA VAL A 17 19.98 -0.63 -12.85
C VAL A 17 18.98 -1.58 -13.48
N TYR A 18 19.15 -2.88 -13.29
CA TYR A 18 18.21 -3.88 -13.80
C TYR A 18 16.80 -3.71 -13.25
N LEU A 19 16.66 -3.47 -11.95
CA LEU A 19 15.35 -3.26 -11.31
C LEU A 19 14.70 -1.93 -11.69
N LEU A 20 15.48 -0.88 -11.90
CA LEU A 20 14.96 0.45 -12.28
C LEU A 20 14.68 0.57 -13.78
N PHE A 21 15.29 -0.27 -14.61
CA PHE A 21 15.16 -0.18 -16.06
C PHE A 21 13.70 -0.21 -16.56
N PRO A 22 12.81 -1.15 -16.13
CA PRO A 22 11.42 -1.12 -16.54
C PRO A 22 10.69 0.17 -16.11
N VAL A 23 11.01 0.69 -14.93
CA VAL A 23 10.43 1.94 -14.41
C VAL A 23 10.84 3.12 -15.29
N ILE A 24 12.14 3.20 -15.64
CA ILE A 24 12.68 4.25 -16.52
C ILE A 24 12.00 4.18 -17.91
N VAL A 25 11.81 2.98 -18.46
CA VAL A 25 11.14 2.78 -19.75
C VAL A 25 9.70 3.30 -19.68
N VAL A 26 8.92 2.91 -18.68
CA VAL A 26 7.52 3.35 -18.50
C VAL A 26 7.45 4.87 -18.34
N VAL A 27 8.30 5.46 -17.49
CA VAL A 27 8.35 6.91 -17.28
C VAL A 27 8.77 7.63 -18.57
N THR A 28 9.72 7.09 -19.33
CA THR A 28 10.15 7.70 -20.60
C THR A 28 9.03 7.66 -21.64
N ILE A 29 8.33 6.54 -21.80
CA ILE A 29 7.21 6.40 -22.73
C ILE A 29 6.03 7.30 -22.32
N SER A 30 5.84 7.59 -21.03
CA SER A 30 4.76 8.48 -20.58
C SER A 30 4.85 9.91 -21.13
N PHE A 31 6.04 10.33 -21.52
CA PHE A 31 6.30 11.61 -22.19
C PHE A 31 6.39 11.50 -23.72
N SER A 32 6.05 10.34 -24.31
CA SER A 32 6.18 10.15 -25.75
C SER A 32 5.25 11.06 -26.56
N SER A 33 5.75 11.58 -27.68
CA SER A 33 4.92 12.26 -28.70
C SER A 33 4.18 11.29 -29.63
N ALA A 34 4.54 9.98 -29.61
CA ALA A 34 3.87 8.96 -30.40
C ALA A 34 2.47 8.64 -29.87
N THR A 35 1.59 8.17 -30.75
CA THR A 35 0.22 7.72 -30.41
C THR A 35 0.15 6.25 -30.01
N TYR A 36 1.25 5.55 -30.01
CA TYR A 36 1.40 4.14 -29.64
C TYR A 36 2.61 3.94 -28.71
N LEU A 37 2.64 2.81 -28.04
CA LEU A 37 3.76 2.45 -27.16
C LEU A 37 5.00 2.13 -27.99
N ASN A 38 6.02 3.00 -27.90
CA ASN A 38 7.29 2.82 -28.57
C ASN A 38 8.45 3.25 -27.66
N PHE A 39 9.53 2.49 -27.69
CA PHE A 39 10.76 2.80 -26.96
C PHE A 39 11.98 2.56 -27.87
N PRO A 40 12.90 3.53 -28.01
CA PRO A 40 12.83 4.88 -27.45
C PRO A 40 11.73 5.73 -28.11
N PRO A 41 11.16 6.73 -27.39
CA PRO A 41 10.13 7.61 -27.96
C PRO A 41 10.71 8.47 -29.08
N PRO A 42 9.95 8.75 -30.15
CA PRO A 42 10.44 9.58 -31.29
C PRO A 42 10.55 11.06 -30.93
N GLY A 43 9.91 11.48 -29.84
CA GLY A 43 9.94 12.85 -29.31
C GLY A 43 9.25 12.91 -27.95
N PHE A 44 9.27 14.07 -27.29
CA PHE A 44 8.69 14.27 -25.97
C PHE A 44 7.50 15.23 -26.02
N SER A 45 6.43 14.90 -25.26
CA SER A 45 5.18 15.65 -25.14
C SER A 45 4.50 15.37 -23.82
N LEU A 46 3.72 16.33 -23.32
CA LEU A 46 2.85 16.15 -22.14
C LEU A 46 1.41 15.74 -22.52
N GLN A 47 1.15 15.46 -23.81
CA GLN A 47 -0.21 15.22 -24.32
C GLN A 47 -0.97 14.12 -23.57
N TRP A 48 -0.30 13.07 -23.10
CA TRP A 48 -0.93 11.95 -22.40
C TRP A 48 -1.36 12.31 -20.99
N TYR A 49 -0.58 13.17 -20.32
CA TYR A 49 -0.96 13.73 -19.02
C TYR A 49 -2.15 14.69 -19.18
N LEU A 50 -2.15 15.55 -20.19
CA LEU A 50 -3.27 16.45 -20.48
C LEU A 50 -4.53 15.65 -20.86
N LYS A 51 -4.40 14.61 -21.68
CA LYS A 51 -5.49 13.72 -22.04
C LYS A 51 -6.08 13.06 -20.77
N MET A 52 -5.25 12.50 -19.91
CA MET A 52 -5.67 11.89 -18.66
C MET A 52 -6.38 12.89 -17.73
N LEU A 53 -5.86 14.10 -17.59
CA LEU A 53 -6.43 15.14 -16.73
C LEU A 53 -7.76 15.73 -17.27
N ASN A 54 -7.97 15.69 -18.58
CA ASN A 54 -9.19 16.17 -19.21
C ASN A 54 -10.25 15.08 -19.43
N ASP A 55 -9.94 13.82 -19.17
CA ASP A 55 -10.85 12.70 -19.30
C ASP A 55 -11.56 12.43 -17.95
N PRO A 56 -12.91 12.65 -17.87
CA PRO A 56 -13.68 12.43 -16.66
C PRO A 56 -13.58 10.99 -16.11
N GLU A 57 -13.36 9.99 -16.98
CA GLU A 57 -13.25 8.60 -16.53
C GLU A 57 -11.94 8.36 -15.78
N TRP A 58 -10.82 8.96 -16.22
CA TRP A 58 -9.55 8.89 -15.50
C TRP A 58 -9.61 9.62 -14.16
N LEU A 59 -10.23 10.80 -14.11
CA LEU A 59 -10.43 11.54 -12.86
C LEU A 59 -11.33 10.76 -11.89
N SER A 60 -12.42 10.19 -12.39
CA SER A 60 -13.30 9.33 -11.59
C SER A 60 -12.55 8.12 -11.03
N ALA A 61 -11.77 7.43 -11.87
CA ALA A 61 -10.97 6.26 -11.46
C ALA A 61 -9.95 6.63 -10.37
N PHE A 62 -9.30 7.78 -10.49
CA PHE A 62 -8.39 8.30 -9.48
C PHE A 62 -9.10 8.52 -8.14
N TRP A 63 -10.24 9.22 -8.15
CA TRP A 63 -10.99 9.48 -6.92
C TRP A 63 -11.57 8.22 -6.28
N VAL A 64 -12.01 7.25 -7.08
CA VAL A 64 -12.44 5.94 -6.57
C VAL A 64 -11.28 5.24 -5.87
N THR A 65 -10.09 5.23 -6.49
CA THR A 65 -8.88 4.63 -5.90
C THR A 65 -8.53 5.28 -4.56
N VAL A 66 -8.56 6.61 -4.49
CA VAL A 66 -8.26 7.35 -3.25
C VAL A 66 -9.30 7.03 -2.17
N LYS A 67 -10.60 7.09 -2.49
CA LYS A 67 -11.68 6.81 -1.54
C LYS A 67 -11.61 5.39 -1.01
N VAL A 68 -11.49 4.40 -1.89
CA VAL A 68 -11.38 2.98 -1.52
C VAL A 68 -10.11 2.75 -0.73
N GLY A 69 -8.97 3.25 -1.19
CA GLY A 69 -7.68 3.06 -0.53
C GLY A 69 -7.64 3.66 0.88
N VAL A 70 -8.12 4.89 1.07
CA VAL A 70 -8.19 5.53 2.39
C VAL A 70 -9.13 4.75 3.32
N LEU A 71 -10.33 4.39 2.84
CA LEU A 71 -11.30 3.66 3.66
C LEU A 71 -10.79 2.26 4.03
N ALA A 72 -10.21 1.53 3.07
CA ALA A 72 -9.61 0.23 3.31
C ALA A 72 -8.47 0.30 4.34
N SER A 73 -7.59 1.30 4.22
CA SER A 73 -6.47 1.47 5.14
C SER A 73 -6.91 1.90 6.53
N LEU A 74 -7.97 2.70 6.65
CA LEU A 74 -8.59 3.05 7.94
C LEU A 74 -9.16 1.79 8.61
N LEU A 75 -9.93 0.98 7.88
CA LEU A 75 -10.48 -0.27 8.38
C LEU A 75 -9.36 -1.27 8.77
N ALA A 76 -8.34 -1.40 7.92
CA ALA A 76 -7.18 -2.25 8.21
C ALA A 76 -6.43 -1.78 9.46
N THR A 77 -6.33 -0.46 9.67
CA THR A 77 -5.68 0.12 10.85
C THR A 77 -6.52 -0.10 12.11
N LEU A 78 -7.83 0.09 12.02
CA LEU A 78 -8.76 -0.13 13.12
C LEU A 78 -8.69 -1.56 13.67
N VAL A 79 -8.50 -2.54 12.79
CA VAL A 79 -8.38 -3.96 13.17
C VAL A 79 -6.91 -4.35 13.45
N GLY A 80 -5.99 -3.88 12.61
CA GLY A 80 -4.59 -4.29 12.65
C GLY A 80 -3.82 -3.77 13.86
N VAL A 81 -4.12 -2.55 14.34
CA VAL A 81 -3.46 -2.00 15.53
C VAL A 81 -3.81 -2.81 16.79
N PRO A 82 -5.08 -3.05 17.15
CA PRO A 82 -5.42 -3.93 18.26
C PRO A 82 -4.87 -5.35 18.12
N ALA A 83 -4.90 -5.92 16.90
CA ALA A 83 -4.31 -7.22 16.63
C ALA A 83 -2.79 -7.24 16.91
N ALA A 84 -2.06 -6.20 16.54
CA ALA A 84 -0.63 -6.07 16.84
C ALA A 84 -0.36 -5.99 18.35
N PHE A 85 -1.19 -5.24 19.12
CA PHE A 85 -1.11 -5.21 20.58
C PHE A 85 -1.36 -6.61 21.17
N ALA A 86 -2.38 -7.30 20.73
CA ALA A 86 -2.68 -8.66 21.17
C ALA A 86 -1.50 -9.61 20.91
N LEU A 87 -0.89 -9.51 19.71
CA LEU A 87 0.25 -10.34 19.31
C LEU A 87 1.56 -10.01 20.03
N VAL A 88 1.78 -8.78 20.50
CA VAL A 88 3.07 -8.36 21.07
C VAL A 88 3.02 -8.30 22.59
N ARG A 89 1.96 -7.69 23.15
CA ARG A 89 1.85 -7.36 24.59
C ARG A 89 1.18 -8.45 25.43
N ASN A 90 0.30 -9.27 24.83
CA ASN A 90 -0.50 -10.22 25.56
C ASN A 90 -0.03 -11.66 25.33
N ALA A 91 -0.13 -12.47 26.39
CA ALA A 91 0.05 -13.93 26.32
C ALA A 91 -1.30 -14.58 26.00
N ILE A 92 -1.77 -14.46 24.76
CA ILE A 92 -3.04 -15.07 24.35
C ILE A 92 -2.82 -16.51 23.86
N PRO A 93 -3.69 -17.45 24.21
CA PRO A 93 -3.67 -18.79 23.64
C PRO A 93 -3.94 -18.73 22.13
N GLY A 94 -3.25 -19.55 21.34
CA GLY A 94 -3.41 -19.56 19.88
C GLY A 94 -2.75 -18.38 19.14
N LYS A 95 -1.86 -17.63 19.77
CA LYS A 95 -1.14 -16.49 19.17
C LYS A 95 -0.47 -16.84 17.83
N SER A 96 0.15 -18.02 17.75
CA SER A 96 0.77 -18.50 16.51
C SER A 96 -0.25 -18.69 15.40
N LEU A 97 -1.41 -19.26 15.71
CA LEU A 97 -2.51 -19.46 14.76
C LEU A 97 -3.08 -18.11 14.29
N LEU A 98 -3.33 -17.17 15.22
CA LEU A 98 -3.81 -15.84 14.87
C LEU A 98 -2.83 -15.14 13.93
N ASN A 99 -1.53 -15.20 14.22
CA ASN A 99 -0.51 -14.63 13.36
C ASN A 99 -0.49 -15.31 11.98
N ALA A 100 -0.61 -16.64 11.93
CA ALA A 100 -0.68 -17.38 10.67
C ALA A 100 -1.91 -17.00 9.84
N ILE A 101 -3.09 -16.85 10.47
CA ILE A 101 -4.31 -16.40 9.79
C ILE A 101 -4.12 -14.99 9.21
N ILE A 102 -3.60 -14.05 9.98
CA ILE A 102 -3.36 -12.69 9.50
C ILE A 102 -2.39 -12.70 8.30
N LEU A 103 -1.28 -13.42 8.42
CA LEU A 103 -0.27 -13.46 7.36
C LEU A 103 -0.69 -14.28 6.15
N SER A 104 -1.68 -15.17 6.27
CA SER A 104 -2.18 -15.97 5.14
C SER A 104 -2.71 -15.10 3.99
N ALA A 105 -3.23 -13.91 4.31
CA ALA A 105 -3.69 -12.96 3.29
C ALA A 105 -2.56 -12.50 2.34
N LEU A 106 -1.28 -12.53 2.77
CA LEU A 106 -0.13 -12.19 1.91
C LEU A 106 0.32 -13.36 1.03
N VAL A 107 0.00 -14.59 1.40
CA VAL A 107 0.45 -15.80 0.71
C VAL A 107 -0.63 -16.36 -0.21
N THR A 108 -1.90 -16.04 0.08
CA THR A 108 -3.03 -16.49 -0.73
C THR A 108 -2.94 -15.91 -2.15
N PRO A 109 -3.03 -16.73 -3.20
CA PRO A 109 -3.03 -16.22 -4.57
C PRO A 109 -4.15 -15.18 -4.77
N PRO A 110 -3.87 -13.99 -5.32
CA PRO A 110 -4.85 -12.91 -5.42
C PRO A 110 -6.15 -13.30 -6.14
N ILE A 111 -6.05 -14.16 -7.16
CA ILE A 111 -7.24 -14.62 -7.88
C ILE A 111 -8.17 -15.49 -6.99
N VAL A 112 -7.60 -16.30 -6.10
CA VAL A 112 -8.38 -17.11 -5.14
C VAL A 112 -9.10 -16.19 -4.15
N SER A 113 -8.41 -15.17 -3.65
CA SER A 113 -9.01 -14.15 -2.79
C SER A 113 -10.15 -13.41 -3.50
N ALA A 114 -9.96 -13.02 -4.76
CA ALA A 114 -10.95 -12.31 -5.55
C ALA A 114 -12.24 -13.14 -5.75
N ILE A 115 -12.08 -14.42 -6.14
CA ILE A 115 -13.21 -15.33 -6.32
C ILE A 115 -13.90 -15.61 -4.98
N GLY A 116 -13.14 -15.86 -3.92
CA GLY A 116 -13.71 -16.10 -2.58
C GLY A 116 -14.51 -14.92 -2.05
N VAL A 117 -13.97 -13.69 -2.20
CA VAL A 117 -14.66 -12.45 -1.85
C VAL A 117 -15.92 -12.28 -2.68
N PHE A 118 -15.86 -12.50 -4.00
CA PHE A 118 -17.01 -12.38 -4.88
C PHE A 118 -18.14 -13.32 -4.47
N ILE A 119 -17.85 -14.62 -4.28
CA ILE A 119 -18.84 -15.62 -3.86
C ILE A 119 -19.49 -15.22 -2.53
N MET A 120 -18.70 -14.74 -1.56
CA MET A 120 -19.20 -14.30 -0.27
C MET A 120 -20.06 -13.02 -0.39
N TYR A 121 -19.71 -12.10 -1.28
CA TYR A 121 -20.36 -10.79 -1.40
C TYR A 121 -21.66 -10.80 -2.19
N VAL A 122 -21.86 -11.77 -3.10
CA VAL A 122 -23.11 -11.90 -3.89
C VAL A 122 -24.34 -11.98 -2.96
N PRO A 123 -24.45 -12.95 -2.02
CA PRO A 123 -25.61 -13.05 -1.15
C PRO A 123 -25.74 -11.89 -0.15
N LEU A 124 -24.63 -11.18 0.14
CA LEU A 124 -24.62 -10.05 1.07
C LEU A 124 -24.97 -8.71 0.38
N GLY A 125 -25.14 -8.70 -0.93
CA GLY A 125 -25.40 -7.47 -1.69
C GLY A 125 -24.25 -6.46 -1.68
N LEU A 126 -23.02 -6.92 -1.44
CA LEU A 126 -21.81 -6.09 -1.35
C LEU A 126 -21.07 -5.95 -2.68
N VAL A 127 -21.49 -6.68 -3.71
CA VAL A 127 -20.98 -6.52 -5.09
C VAL A 127 -21.49 -5.18 -5.64
N ASN A 128 -20.67 -4.52 -6.46
CA ASN A 128 -20.88 -3.15 -6.97
C ASN A 128 -20.98 -2.07 -5.87
N SER A 129 -20.38 -2.32 -4.72
CA SER A 129 -20.33 -1.41 -3.58
C SER A 129 -18.92 -0.95 -3.30
N LEU A 130 -18.70 0.38 -3.17
CA LEU A 130 -17.41 0.95 -2.74
C LEU A 130 -17.05 0.50 -1.32
N LEU A 131 -18.03 0.37 -0.43
CA LEU A 131 -17.82 -0.15 0.93
C LEU A 131 -17.43 -1.61 0.91
N GLY A 132 -18.08 -2.44 0.07
CA GLY A 132 -17.71 -3.82 -0.14
C GLY A 132 -16.26 -3.95 -0.63
N LEU A 133 -15.88 -3.18 -1.66
CA LEU A 133 -14.50 -3.18 -2.15
C LEU A 133 -13.51 -2.72 -1.07
N ALA A 134 -13.81 -1.65 -0.34
CA ALA A 134 -12.95 -1.17 0.73
C ALA A 134 -12.80 -2.21 1.86
N GLY A 135 -13.85 -2.94 2.20
CA GLY A 135 -13.81 -4.04 3.17
C GLY A 135 -12.91 -5.18 2.71
N ALA A 136 -13.03 -5.60 1.44
CA ALA A 136 -12.17 -6.65 0.87
C ALA A 136 -10.70 -6.23 0.84
N HIS A 137 -10.41 -5.00 0.40
CA HIS A 137 -9.06 -4.45 0.41
C HIS A 137 -8.50 -4.28 1.83
N ALA A 138 -9.37 -3.97 2.82
CA ALA A 138 -8.96 -3.87 4.22
C ALA A 138 -8.43 -5.20 4.74
N VAL A 139 -9.10 -6.31 4.44
CA VAL A 139 -8.63 -7.66 4.85
C VAL A 139 -7.23 -7.93 4.32
N ALA A 140 -6.98 -7.64 3.04
CA ALA A 140 -5.65 -7.77 2.44
C ALA A 140 -4.63 -6.76 3.00
N GLY A 141 -5.11 -5.61 3.50
CA GLY A 141 -4.31 -4.54 4.10
C GLY A 141 -3.88 -4.79 5.55
N ILE A 142 -4.66 -5.57 6.33
CA ILE A 142 -4.40 -5.85 7.76
C ILE A 142 -2.97 -6.32 8.03
N PRO A 143 -2.38 -7.27 7.30
CA PRO A 143 -1.02 -7.74 7.55
C PRO A 143 0.03 -6.62 7.53
N PHE A 144 -0.09 -5.65 6.61
CA PHE A 144 0.84 -4.53 6.51
C PHE A 144 0.80 -3.67 7.77
N VAL A 145 -0.41 -3.41 8.30
CA VAL A 145 -0.59 -2.67 9.54
C VAL A 145 -0.05 -3.46 10.73
N VAL A 146 -0.39 -4.75 10.84
CA VAL A 146 0.04 -5.61 11.95
C VAL A 146 1.56 -5.71 12.01
N ILE A 147 2.23 -5.98 10.89
CA ILE A 147 3.69 -6.14 10.82
C ILE A 147 4.40 -4.87 11.30
N ASN A 148 4.01 -3.71 10.75
CA ASN A 148 4.68 -2.44 11.06
C ASN A 148 4.37 -1.96 12.48
N THR A 149 3.14 -2.11 12.95
CA THR A 149 2.75 -1.79 14.33
C THR A 149 3.44 -2.72 15.32
N ALA A 150 3.47 -4.03 15.06
CA ALA A 150 4.15 -5.00 15.91
C ALA A 150 5.66 -4.75 16.00
N ALA A 151 6.30 -4.38 14.88
CA ALA A 151 7.72 -4.00 14.89
C ALA A 151 7.99 -2.78 15.77
N SER A 152 7.14 -1.75 15.69
CA SER A 152 7.24 -0.56 16.53
C SER A 152 6.94 -0.84 18.00
N LEU A 153 5.94 -1.70 18.29
CA LEU A 153 5.62 -2.13 19.66
C LEU A 153 6.77 -2.90 20.32
N ARG A 154 7.51 -3.72 19.56
CA ARG A 154 8.68 -4.46 20.09
C ARG A 154 9.83 -3.53 20.43
N SER A 155 9.98 -2.41 19.73
CA SER A 155 11.03 -1.41 19.98
C SER A 155 10.63 -0.37 21.03
N ALA A 156 9.36 -0.26 21.39
CA ALA A 156 8.86 0.65 22.40
C ALA A 156 9.13 0.10 23.81
N ASP A 157 9.69 0.94 24.67
CA ASP A 157 9.98 0.59 26.07
C ASP A 157 8.68 0.33 26.85
N GLN A 158 8.57 -0.89 27.39
CA GLN A 158 7.42 -1.30 28.21
C GLN A 158 7.41 -0.68 29.59
N ASP A 159 8.54 -0.23 30.09
CA ASP A 159 8.63 0.30 31.45
C ASP A 159 7.96 1.68 31.56
N LEU A 160 7.87 2.42 30.45
CA LEU A 160 7.08 3.66 30.40
C LEU A 160 5.58 3.40 30.62
N GLU A 161 5.06 2.34 30.02
CA GLU A 161 3.66 1.92 30.16
C GLU A 161 3.39 1.41 31.60
N ARG A 162 4.31 0.59 32.13
CA ARG A 162 4.24 0.08 33.51
C ARG A 162 4.33 1.20 34.54
N ALA A 163 5.22 2.15 34.36
CA ALA A 163 5.34 3.31 35.24
C ALA A 163 4.03 4.11 35.30
N ALA A 164 3.37 4.34 34.15
CA ALA A 164 2.08 5.02 34.15
C ALA A 164 1.00 4.26 34.91
N ILE A 165 0.97 2.94 34.78
CA ILE A 165 0.01 2.08 35.50
C ILE A 165 0.27 2.15 37.02
N ILE A 166 1.53 2.12 37.45
CA ILE A 166 1.91 2.27 38.87
C ILE A 166 1.46 3.64 39.41
N HIS A 167 1.49 4.69 38.59
CA HIS A 167 0.99 6.02 38.93
C HIS A 167 -0.53 6.19 38.79
N GLY A 168 -1.29 5.09 38.64
CA GLY A 168 -2.76 5.07 38.67
C GLY A 168 -3.44 5.20 37.31
N ALA A 169 -2.71 5.18 36.20
CA ALA A 169 -3.32 5.13 34.89
C ALA A 169 -3.95 3.72 34.63
N SER A 170 -5.14 3.69 34.03
CA SER A 170 -5.67 2.40 33.53
C SER A 170 -4.80 1.88 32.37
N PRO A 171 -4.76 0.55 32.14
CA PRO A 171 -3.99 -0.02 31.01
C PRO A 171 -4.36 0.58 29.66
N LEU A 172 -5.63 0.86 29.41
CA LEU A 172 -6.10 1.53 28.19
C LEU A 172 -5.58 2.98 28.12
N ALA A 173 -5.60 3.72 29.23
CA ALA A 173 -5.08 5.10 29.26
C ALA A 173 -3.57 5.13 29.02
N ALA A 174 -2.81 4.18 29.59
CA ALA A 174 -1.38 4.05 29.33
C ALA A 174 -1.10 3.70 27.87
N ALA A 175 -1.82 2.74 27.29
CA ALA A 175 -1.70 2.40 25.87
C ALA A 175 -2.01 3.58 24.96
N VAL A 176 -3.10 4.33 25.21
CA VAL A 176 -3.53 5.44 24.33
C VAL A 176 -2.64 6.67 24.49
N ARG A 177 -2.23 7.02 25.73
CA ARG A 177 -1.53 8.28 25.99
C ARG A 177 -0.01 8.18 25.89
N ILE A 178 0.55 6.95 26.05
CA ILE A 178 2.00 6.73 26.04
C ILE A 178 2.39 5.87 24.87
N THR A 179 1.86 4.65 24.75
CA THR A 179 2.32 3.68 23.76
C THR A 179 1.92 4.08 22.34
N LEU A 180 0.65 4.46 22.10
CA LEU A 180 0.18 4.86 20.76
C LEU A 180 0.97 6.02 20.13
N PRO A 181 1.26 7.12 20.84
CA PRO A 181 2.12 8.18 20.29
C PRO A 181 3.53 7.71 19.94
N ILE A 182 4.13 6.84 20.75
CA ILE A 182 5.48 6.30 20.51
C ILE A 182 5.50 5.42 19.24
N ILE A 183 4.47 4.60 19.05
CA ILE A 183 4.40 3.68 17.90
C ILE A 183 3.70 4.29 16.67
N ALA A 184 3.19 5.52 16.77
CA ALA A 184 2.48 6.20 15.68
C ALA A 184 3.25 6.17 14.33
N PRO A 185 4.58 6.35 14.27
CA PRO A 185 5.32 6.22 13.03
C PRO A 185 5.17 4.86 12.36
N GLY A 186 5.09 3.77 13.15
CA GLY A 186 4.87 2.43 12.62
C GLY A 186 3.44 2.21 12.13
N ILE A 187 2.46 2.77 12.84
CA ILE A 187 1.05 2.74 12.40
C ILE A 187 0.88 3.48 11.08
N VAL A 188 1.47 4.68 10.96
CA VAL A 188 1.44 5.47 9.71
C VAL A 188 2.06 4.70 8.56
N VAL A 189 3.20 4.04 8.76
CA VAL A 189 3.80 3.18 7.71
C VAL A 189 2.88 2.04 7.33
N GLY A 190 2.28 1.35 8.29
CA GLY A 190 1.31 0.27 8.05
C GLY A 190 0.10 0.76 7.25
N PHE A 191 -0.47 1.91 7.62
CA PHE A 191 -1.56 2.57 6.90
C PHE A 191 -1.19 2.86 5.44
N ILE A 192 -0.02 3.47 5.22
CA ILE A 192 0.45 3.85 3.90
C ILE A 192 0.68 2.61 3.02
N LEU A 193 1.30 1.55 3.56
CA LEU A 193 1.51 0.31 2.81
C LEU A 193 0.18 -0.38 2.46
N SER A 194 -0.79 -0.36 3.37
CA SER A 194 -2.16 -0.83 3.12
C SER A 194 -2.84 -0.02 2.00
N PHE A 195 -2.67 1.31 2.00
CA PHE A 195 -3.17 2.19 0.94
C PHE A 195 -2.54 1.88 -0.42
N VAL A 196 -1.21 1.78 -0.46
CA VAL A 196 -0.49 1.44 -1.70
C VAL A 196 -0.92 0.08 -2.23
N HIS A 197 -1.06 -0.92 -1.36
CA HIS A 197 -1.58 -2.23 -1.73
C HIS A 197 -2.99 -2.13 -2.35
N SER A 198 -3.91 -1.41 -1.69
CA SER A 198 -5.27 -1.19 -2.20
C SER A 198 -5.30 -0.47 -3.55
N ALA A 199 -4.43 0.52 -3.75
CA ALA A 199 -4.36 1.29 -5.00
C ALA A 199 -3.91 0.45 -6.21
N HIS A 200 -3.10 -0.58 -5.98
CA HIS A 200 -2.59 -1.47 -7.03
C HIS A 200 -3.41 -2.75 -7.18
N GLU A 201 -4.37 -3.01 -6.28
CA GLU A 201 -5.17 -4.23 -6.32
C GLU A 201 -6.13 -4.18 -7.52
N LEU A 202 -5.96 -5.13 -8.44
CA LEU A 202 -6.70 -5.24 -9.68
C LEU A 202 -7.78 -6.32 -9.61
N LEU A 203 -7.44 -7.50 -9.08
CA LEU A 203 -8.27 -8.69 -9.25
C LEU A 203 -9.53 -8.61 -8.38
N ILE A 204 -9.41 -8.31 -7.09
CA ILE A 204 -10.57 -8.14 -6.21
C ILE A 204 -11.45 -7.01 -6.74
N ALA A 205 -10.84 -5.88 -7.17
CA ALA A 205 -11.57 -4.75 -7.72
C ALA A 205 -12.34 -5.12 -8.99
N SER A 206 -11.77 -5.92 -9.88
CA SER A 206 -12.41 -6.37 -11.12
C SER A 206 -13.61 -7.29 -10.87
N PHE A 207 -13.56 -8.13 -9.83
CA PHE A 207 -14.65 -9.02 -9.46
C PHE A 207 -15.74 -8.30 -8.66
N VAL A 208 -15.37 -7.39 -7.75
CA VAL A 208 -16.32 -6.72 -6.87
C VAL A 208 -17.00 -5.52 -7.54
N LEU A 209 -16.29 -4.76 -8.39
CA LEU A 209 -16.86 -3.60 -9.10
C LEU A 209 -17.02 -3.90 -10.61
N GLY A 210 -18.07 -4.61 -10.98
CA GLY A 210 -18.31 -5.00 -12.37
C GLY A 210 -18.76 -3.86 -13.32
N GLY A 211 -19.27 -2.72 -12.83
CA GLY A 211 -19.93 -1.74 -13.68
C GLY A 211 -19.69 -0.26 -13.40
N VAL A 212 -19.66 0.17 -12.15
CA VAL A 212 -19.67 1.60 -11.80
C VAL A 212 -18.45 1.97 -10.96
N GLY A 213 -17.73 3.05 -11.38
CA GLY A 213 -16.67 3.61 -10.57
C GLY A 213 -15.44 2.72 -10.44
N LYS A 214 -14.82 2.36 -11.57
CA LYS A 214 -13.63 1.49 -11.58
C LYS A 214 -12.41 2.22 -10.98
N PRO A 215 -11.63 1.57 -10.08
CA PRO A 215 -10.34 2.09 -9.64
C PRO A 215 -9.35 2.22 -10.80
N ILE A 216 -8.29 3.02 -10.59
CA ILE A 216 -7.30 3.29 -11.63
C ILE A 216 -6.61 2.02 -12.15
N SER A 217 -6.38 1.01 -11.29
CA SER A 217 -5.82 -0.29 -11.65
C SER A 217 -6.69 -1.02 -12.68
N VAL A 218 -8.01 -1.02 -12.49
CA VAL A 218 -8.98 -1.65 -13.41
C VAL A 218 -9.11 -0.83 -14.70
N LYS A 219 -9.12 0.52 -14.61
CA LYS A 219 -9.13 1.40 -15.79
C LYS A 219 -7.90 1.18 -16.65
N MET A 220 -6.71 1.15 -16.03
CA MET A 220 -5.46 0.88 -16.75
C MET A 220 -5.47 -0.48 -17.44
N TRP A 221 -5.94 -1.52 -16.75
CA TRP A 221 -6.05 -2.85 -17.33
C TRP A 221 -6.99 -2.91 -18.54
N SER A 222 -8.16 -2.30 -18.41
CA SER A 222 -9.12 -2.24 -19.53
C SER A 222 -8.56 -1.47 -20.72
N GLN A 223 -7.78 -0.42 -20.46
CA GLN A 223 -7.14 0.38 -21.51
C GLN A 223 -6.07 -0.43 -22.25
N VAL A 224 -5.24 -1.19 -21.53
CA VAL A 224 -4.24 -2.08 -22.14
C VAL A 224 -4.88 -3.14 -23.05
N GLN A 225 -6.09 -3.61 -22.70
CA GLN A 225 -6.80 -4.61 -23.49
C GLN A 225 -7.52 -4.01 -24.71
N SER A 226 -7.95 -2.74 -24.66
CA SER A 226 -8.77 -2.11 -25.69
C SER A 226 -7.99 -1.20 -26.64
N THR A 227 -6.99 -0.49 -26.11
CA THR A 227 -6.17 0.46 -26.86
C THR A 227 -4.73 0.42 -26.40
N THR A 228 -3.79 0.69 -27.30
CA THR A 228 -2.35 0.72 -27.01
C THR A 228 -1.81 2.14 -26.86
N ASP A 229 -2.65 3.08 -26.44
CA ASP A 229 -2.19 4.48 -26.29
C ASP A 229 -1.36 4.66 -25.01
N PRO A 230 -0.39 5.60 -24.99
CA PRO A 230 0.49 5.82 -23.84
C PRO A 230 -0.17 6.46 -22.60
N SER A 231 -1.47 6.71 -22.56
CA SER A 231 -2.18 7.22 -21.36
C SER A 231 -1.99 6.30 -20.15
N VAL A 232 -1.88 4.98 -20.39
CA VAL A 232 -1.60 4.01 -19.33
C VAL A 232 -0.23 4.24 -18.71
N THR A 233 0.78 4.56 -19.52
CA THR A 233 2.14 4.84 -19.00
C THR A 233 2.18 6.18 -18.26
N ALA A 234 1.39 7.17 -18.67
CA ALA A 234 1.23 8.42 -17.91
C ALA A 234 0.58 8.16 -16.54
N ALA A 235 -0.51 7.39 -16.49
CA ALA A 235 -1.15 6.99 -15.23
C ALA A 235 -0.19 6.17 -14.34
N SER A 236 0.54 5.22 -14.91
CA SER A 236 1.56 4.43 -14.18
C SER A 236 2.64 5.32 -13.59
N SER A 237 3.13 6.30 -14.35
CA SER A 237 4.17 7.23 -13.89
C SER A 237 3.68 8.10 -12.74
N VAL A 238 2.42 8.54 -12.75
CA VAL A 238 1.81 9.25 -11.62
C VAL A 238 1.75 8.37 -10.38
N LEU A 239 1.30 7.11 -10.51
CA LEU A 239 1.24 6.17 -9.38
C LEU A 239 2.64 5.85 -8.83
N ILE A 240 3.63 5.65 -9.70
CA ILE A 240 5.03 5.47 -9.30
C ILE A 240 5.53 6.70 -8.54
N GLY A 241 5.25 7.91 -9.04
CA GLY A 241 5.60 9.16 -8.38
C GLY A 241 4.99 9.27 -6.98
N ILE A 242 3.70 8.95 -6.83
CA ILE A 242 3.01 8.93 -5.53
C ILE A 242 3.67 7.90 -4.60
N ALA A 243 3.92 6.69 -5.08
CA ALA A 243 4.57 5.65 -4.28
C ALA A 243 5.98 6.06 -3.83
N MET A 244 6.79 6.64 -4.72
CA MET A 244 8.13 7.13 -4.39
C MET A 244 8.09 8.27 -3.37
N LEU A 245 7.22 9.27 -3.54
CA LEU A 245 7.03 10.36 -2.59
C LEU A 245 6.62 9.82 -1.21
N THR A 246 5.76 8.80 -1.19
CA THR A 246 5.32 8.14 0.03
C THR A 246 6.49 7.47 0.76
N VAL A 247 7.31 6.69 0.06
CA VAL A 247 8.48 6.03 0.63
C VAL A 247 9.51 7.04 1.16
N ILE A 248 9.77 8.09 0.38
CA ILE A 248 10.70 9.17 0.76
C ILE A 248 10.20 9.88 2.02
N SER A 249 8.92 10.24 2.10
CA SER A 249 8.33 10.93 3.25
C SER A 249 8.40 10.09 4.52
N VAL A 250 8.15 8.78 4.43
CA VAL A 250 8.31 7.83 5.52
C VAL A 250 9.77 7.71 5.97
N GLY A 251 10.70 7.63 5.03
CA GLY A 251 12.14 7.59 5.31
C GLY A 251 12.62 8.86 6.02
N ALA A 252 12.20 10.02 5.54
CA ALA A 252 12.52 11.32 6.12
C ALA A 252 11.97 11.48 7.55
N SER A 253 10.72 11.08 7.79
CA SER A 253 10.10 11.17 9.12
C SER A 253 10.81 10.27 10.15
N ARG A 254 11.24 9.08 9.76
CA ARG A 254 12.05 8.18 10.62
C ARG A 254 13.41 8.79 10.95
N SER A 255 14.08 9.45 10.00
CA SER A 255 15.37 10.07 10.21
C SER A 255 15.29 11.28 11.15
N LEU A 256 14.23 12.07 11.05
CA LEU A 256 13.96 13.22 11.93
C LEU A 256 13.62 12.77 13.36
N ALA A 257 12.83 11.71 13.52
CA ALA A 257 12.53 11.14 14.83
C ALA A 257 13.81 10.65 15.54
N LYS A 258 14.72 10.01 14.81
CA LYS A 258 15.99 9.50 15.35
C LYS A 258 16.98 10.61 15.76
N ARG A 259 16.86 11.83 15.19
CA ARG A 259 17.66 13.00 15.56
C ARG A 259 17.14 13.70 16.82
N ARG A 260 15.85 13.58 17.17
CA ARG A 260 15.26 14.17 18.38
C ARG A 260 15.51 13.35 19.64
N THR A 261 15.93 12.10 19.52
CA THR A 261 16.23 11.20 20.65
C THR A 261 17.74 11.09 20.95
N ARG A 262 18.57 11.84 20.22
CA ARG A 262 20.00 12.05 20.51
C ARG A 262 20.22 13.47 21.04
#